data_0ca4defb17da01a894cfc7564fb04729
#
_entry.id   0ca4defb17da01a894cfc7564fb04729
#
_cell.length_a   1.000
_cell.length_b   1.000
_cell.length_c   1.000
_cell.angle_alpha   90.00
_cell.angle_beta   90.00
_cell.angle_gamma   90.00
#
_symmetry.space_group_name_H-M   'P 1'
#
loop_
_entity.id
_entity.type
_entity.pdbx_description
1 polymer ?
#
loop_
_entity_poly.entity_id
_entity_poly.type
_entity_poly.pdbx_seq_one_letter_code
_entity_poly.pdbx_strand_id
1 'polypeptide(L)' 'MEQRFIGMKDLAVYLGVSRYTIRAWVYRDKIPCMRIGRAIRFDMRQIEKLLAKEEALAQVQHFV' A
#
# COMPACT_ATOMS: atom_id res chain seq x y z
N MET A 1 -11.33 16.73 -3.32
CA MET A 1 -12.01 15.44 -3.19
C MET A 1 -10.98 14.34 -3.09
N GLU A 2 -11.09 13.50 -2.08
CA GLU A 2 -10.15 12.41 -1.89
C GLU A 2 -10.35 11.32 -2.92
N GLN A 3 -9.25 10.83 -3.47
CA GLN A 3 -9.30 9.69 -4.36
C GLN A 3 -9.30 8.41 -3.53
N ARG A 4 -10.27 7.56 -3.79
CA ARG A 4 -10.33 6.26 -3.15
C ARG A 4 -9.35 5.27 -3.79
N PHE A 5 -9.22 5.35 -5.11
CA PHE A 5 -8.34 4.45 -5.86
C PHE A 5 -7.18 5.23 -6.44
N ILE A 6 -5.97 4.77 -6.21
CA ILE A 6 -4.77 5.42 -6.72
C ILE A 6 -3.89 4.40 -7.43
N GLY A 7 -3.02 4.91 -8.30
CA GLY A 7 -2.08 4.08 -9.01
C GLY A 7 -0.82 3.79 -8.20
N MET A 8 0.05 3.00 -8.78
CA MET A 8 1.29 2.58 -8.15
C MET A 8 2.20 3.75 -7.83
N LYS A 9 2.34 4.68 -8.76
CA LYS A 9 3.19 5.85 -8.59
C LYS A 9 2.71 6.71 -7.42
N ASP A 10 1.40 6.94 -7.37
CA ASP A 10 0.83 7.78 -6.31
C ASP A 10 0.95 7.09 -4.95
N LEU A 11 0.76 5.78 -4.91
CA LEU A 11 0.91 5.05 -3.67
C LEU A 11 2.36 5.10 -3.19
N ALA A 12 3.32 5.00 -4.10
CA ALA A 12 4.73 5.10 -3.76
C ALA A 12 5.04 6.45 -3.11
N VAL A 13 4.51 7.52 -3.69
CA VAL A 13 4.68 8.87 -3.13
C VAL A 13 4.03 8.94 -1.74
N TYR A 14 2.83 8.42 -1.62
CA TYR A 14 2.08 8.44 -0.37
C TYR A 14 2.84 7.74 0.75
N LEU A 15 3.45 6.59 0.44
CA LEU A 15 4.17 5.80 1.43
C LEU A 15 5.65 6.18 1.54
N GLY A 16 6.14 7.03 0.67
CA GLY A 16 7.53 7.46 0.70
C GLY A 16 8.52 6.38 0.29
N VAL A 17 8.12 5.51 -0.61
CA VAL A 17 8.97 4.43 -1.12
C VAL A 17 9.02 4.49 -2.65
N SER A 18 9.88 3.69 -3.25
CA SER A 18 9.98 3.64 -4.69
C SER A 18 8.86 2.80 -5.30
N ARG A 19 8.59 3.03 -6.60
CA ARG A 19 7.62 2.21 -7.33
C ARG A 19 8.04 0.74 -7.34
N TYR A 20 9.33 0.49 -7.36
CA TYR A 20 9.84 -0.88 -7.35
C TYR A 20 9.51 -1.59 -6.06
N THR A 21 9.53 -0.87 -4.95
CA THR A 21 9.13 -1.42 -3.66
C THR A 21 7.66 -1.80 -3.66
N ILE A 22 6.80 -0.91 -4.19
CA ILE A 22 5.37 -1.20 -4.30
C ILE A 22 5.15 -2.43 -5.17
N ARG A 23 5.84 -2.51 -6.30
CA ARG A 23 5.71 -3.65 -7.21
C ARG A 23 6.11 -4.95 -6.52
N ALA A 24 7.19 -4.93 -5.75
CA ALA A 24 7.64 -6.10 -5.02
C ALA A 24 6.60 -6.56 -4.01
N TRP A 25 5.97 -5.61 -3.30
CA TRP A 25 4.94 -5.93 -2.33
C TRP A 25 3.69 -6.52 -2.98
N VAL A 26 3.29 -5.99 -4.14
CA VAL A 26 2.17 -6.54 -4.90
C VAL A 26 2.49 -7.96 -5.33
N TYR A 27 3.70 -8.17 -5.81
CA TYR A 27 4.13 -9.48 -6.29
C TYR A 27 4.13 -10.53 -5.18
N ARG A 28 4.40 -10.10 -3.96
CA ARG A 28 4.44 -10.99 -2.79
C ARG A 28 3.11 -11.03 -2.04
N ASP A 29 2.07 -10.48 -2.62
CA ASP A 29 0.74 -10.39 -1.99
C ASP A 29 0.75 -9.75 -0.61
N LYS A 30 1.65 -8.81 -0.41
CA LYS A 30 1.72 -8.08 0.86
C LYS A 30 0.81 -6.89 0.92
N ILE A 31 0.28 -6.47 -0.23
CA ILE A 31 -0.53 -5.28 -0.32
C ILE A 31 -1.70 -5.56 -1.25
N PRO A 32 -2.93 -5.24 -0.84
CA PRO A 32 -4.09 -5.49 -1.68
C PRO A 32 -4.11 -4.56 -2.88
N CYS A 33 -4.41 -5.11 -4.04
CA CYS A 33 -4.51 -4.32 -5.27
C CYS A 33 -5.66 -4.82 -6.11
N MET A 34 -6.08 -3.99 -7.04
CA MET A 34 -7.14 -4.31 -7.99
C MET A 34 -6.59 -4.14 -9.39
N ARG A 35 -6.83 -5.12 -10.25
CA ARG A 35 -6.40 -5.04 -11.64
C ARG A 35 -7.61 -4.82 -12.53
N ILE A 36 -7.56 -3.76 -13.31
CA ILE A 36 -8.60 -3.44 -14.27
C ILE A 36 -7.92 -3.32 -15.62
N GLY A 37 -8.06 -4.36 -16.44
CA GLY A 37 -7.30 -4.44 -17.67
C GLY A 37 -5.81 -4.46 -17.36
N ARG A 38 -5.07 -3.48 -17.89
CA ARG A 38 -3.64 -3.35 -17.62
C ARG A 38 -3.33 -2.42 -16.44
N ALA A 39 -4.35 -1.78 -15.91
CA ALA A 39 -4.16 -0.83 -14.83
C ALA A 39 -4.20 -1.53 -13.48
N ILE A 40 -3.30 -1.12 -12.60
CA ILE A 40 -3.29 -1.59 -11.22
C ILE A 40 -3.69 -0.42 -10.35
N ARG A 41 -4.65 -0.65 -9.46
CA ARG A 41 -5.14 0.38 -8.56
C ARG A 41 -5.18 -0.15 -7.14
N PHE A 42 -5.04 0.76 -6.20
CA PHE A 42 -5.05 0.44 -4.78
C PHE A 42 -6.22 1.18 -4.13
N ASP A 43 -7.00 0.45 -3.35
CA ASP A 43 -8.10 1.04 -2.60
C ASP A 43 -7.52 1.65 -1.33
N MET A 44 -7.56 2.96 -1.22
CA MET A 44 -6.97 3.66 -0.09
C MET A 44 -7.58 3.25 1.25
N ARG A 45 -8.83 2.83 1.25
CA ARG A 45 -9.45 2.35 2.49
C ARG A 45 -8.77 1.09 2.99
N GLN A 46 -8.45 0.19 2.07
CA GLN A 46 -7.74 -1.04 2.42
C GLN A 46 -6.31 -0.76 2.81
N ILE A 47 -5.66 0.17 2.12
CA ILE A 47 -4.30 0.57 2.43
C ILE A 47 -4.22 1.16 3.83
N GLU A 48 -5.14 2.04 4.18
CA GLU A 48 -5.16 2.66 5.50
C GLU A 48 -5.37 1.63 6.59
N LYS A 49 -6.24 0.65 6.37
CA LYS A 49 -6.45 -0.43 7.34
C LYS A 49 -5.19 -1.26 7.52
N LEU A 50 -4.51 -1.56 6.42
CA LEU A 50 -3.28 -2.32 6.47
C LEU A 50 -2.20 -1.57 7.25
N LEU A 51 -2.05 -0.28 6.99
CA LEU A 51 -1.06 0.53 7.68
C LEU A 51 -1.35 0.64 9.17
N ALA A 52 -2.61 0.78 9.54
CA ALA A 52 -2.97 0.82 10.95
C ALA A 52 -2.60 -0.48 11.65
N LYS A 53 -2.83 -1.60 11.00
CA LYS A 53 -2.49 -2.91 11.54
C LYS A 53 -0.98 -3.09 11.68
N GLU A 54 -0.22 -2.71 10.64
CA GLU A 54 1.23 -2.80 10.68
C GLU A 54 1.83 -1.87 11.72
N GLU A 55 1.26 -0.69 11.87
CA GLU A 55 1.70 0.26 12.87
C GLU A 55 1.51 -0.30 14.28
N ALA A 56 0.39 -0.93 14.54
CA ALA A 56 0.14 -1.55 15.82
C ALA A 56 1.15 -2.66 16.10
N LEU A 57 1.46 -3.48 15.10
CA LEU A 57 2.45 -4.53 15.23
C LEU A 57 3.85 -3.96 15.42
N ALA A 58 4.17 -2.89 14.70
CA ALA A 58 5.45 -2.24 14.81
C ALA A 58 5.66 -1.67 16.21
N GLN A 59 4.62 -1.12 16.81
CA GLN A 59 4.69 -0.61 18.17
C GLN A 59 4.98 -1.70 19.19
N VAL A 60 4.42 -2.88 18.96
CA VAL A 60 4.66 -4.02 19.85
C VAL A 60 6.09 -4.52 19.72
N GLN A 61 6.67 -4.42 18.54
CA GLN A 61 8.01 -4.94 18.25
C GLN A 61 9.10 -3.90 18.33
N HIS A 62 8.71 -2.67 18.44
CA HIS A 62 9.59 -1.54 18.20
C HIS A 62 10.72 -1.39 19.22
N PHE A 63 10.47 -1.76 20.42
CA PHE A 63 11.44 -1.56 21.48
C PHE A 63 12.49 -2.64 21.57
N VAL A 64 12.59 -3.41 20.57
CA VAL A 64 13.64 -4.40 20.50
C VAL A 64 15.00 -3.75 20.33
#